data_3f39a53fbdcd95ba3037e5f79187409c
#
_entry.id   3f39a53fbdcd95ba3037e5f79187409c
#
_cell.length_a   1.000
_cell.length_b   1.000
_cell.length_c   1.000
_cell.angle_alpha   90.00
_cell.angle_beta   90.00
_cell.angle_gamma   90.00
#
_symmetry.space_group_name_H-M   'P 1'
#
loop_
_entity.id
_entity.type
_entity.pdbx_description
1 polymer ?
#
loop_
_entity_poly.entity_id
_entity_poly.type
_entity_poly.pdbx_seq_one_letter_code
_entity_poly.pdbx_strand_id
1 'polypeptide(L)'
;MSERITNILLAGVGGQGILLASEILAQAFMLAGFDVKKSEIHGMSQRGGSVVSHVRFGAKVFSPVVPEGAGDILFGFELLETYRALALLKPGGVVVANDFRIPPPAVLLGNTAYPENLAHKIQERFPDFTLVDGQGLSLNAGDVRAANTVLLGAVSKKLTIDEDIWLQAIEKCAPKKALVINLKAFELGRIGCN
;
A
#
# COMPACT_ATOMS: atom_id res chain seq x y z
N MET A 1 -9.89 -8.52 22.12
CA MET A 1 -9.66 -8.22 20.68
C MET A 1 -10.89 -7.52 20.16
N SER A 2 -10.75 -6.42 19.43
CA SER A 2 -11.90 -5.67 18.88
C SER A 2 -12.67 -6.56 17.89
N GLU A 3 -14.01 -6.59 17.99
CA GLU A 3 -14.88 -7.26 16.99
C GLU A 3 -14.85 -6.57 15.61
N ARG A 4 -14.25 -5.40 15.55
CA ARG A 4 -14.20 -4.57 14.34
C ARG A 4 -13.21 -5.15 13.34
N ILE A 5 -13.68 -5.35 12.09
CA ILE A 5 -12.82 -5.68 10.95
C ILE A 5 -12.17 -4.39 10.44
N THR A 6 -10.86 -4.42 10.25
CA THR A 6 -10.10 -3.35 9.59
C THR A 6 -9.86 -3.72 8.12
N ASN A 7 -10.09 -2.76 7.24
CA ASN A 7 -10.06 -2.91 5.80
C ASN A 7 -8.94 -2.06 5.21
N ILE A 8 -7.93 -2.70 4.61
CA ILE A 8 -6.82 -2.04 3.93
C ILE A 8 -6.94 -2.29 2.43
N LEU A 9 -6.83 -1.23 1.67
CA LEU A 9 -6.80 -1.24 0.20
C LEU A 9 -5.40 -0.89 -0.27
N LEU A 10 -4.86 -1.63 -1.22
CA LEU A 10 -3.60 -1.33 -1.88
C LEU A 10 -3.90 -1.03 -3.34
N ALA A 11 -3.52 0.14 -3.83
CA ALA A 11 -3.79 0.58 -5.19
C ALA A 11 -2.52 1.01 -5.92
N GLY A 12 -2.36 0.59 -7.16
CA GLY A 12 -1.21 0.96 -7.98
C GLY A 12 -1.22 0.32 -9.35
N VAL A 13 -0.04 0.27 -9.96
CA VAL A 13 0.17 -0.27 -11.31
C VAL A 13 0.88 -1.63 -11.22
N GLY A 14 0.49 -2.58 -12.04
CA GLY A 14 1.11 -3.90 -12.09
C GLY A 14 2.63 -3.82 -12.29
N GLY A 15 3.38 -4.52 -11.42
CA GLY A 15 4.84 -4.50 -11.37
C GLY A 15 5.45 -3.70 -10.22
N GLN A 16 4.67 -2.95 -9.44
CA GLN A 16 5.16 -2.15 -8.30
C GLN A 16 5.35 -2.93 -6.99
N GLY A 17 5.19 -4.25 -6.99
CA GLY A 17 5.35 -5.08 -5.80
C GLY A 17 4.17 -5.04 -4.82
N ILE A 18 2.97 -4.68 -5.31
CA ILE A 18 1.72 -4.65 -4.53
C ILE A 18 1.44 -6.02 -3.91
N LEU A 19 1.66 -7.09 -4.69
CA LEU A 19 1.47 -8.47 -4.24
C LEU A 19 2.36 -8.80 -3.03
N LEU A 20 3.63 -8.46 -3.08
CA LEU A 20 4.55 -8.68 -1.96
C LEU A 20 4.15 -7.86 -0.73
N ALA A 21 3.75 -6.60 -0.91
CA ALA A 21 3.30 -5.77 0.20
C ALA A 21 2.02 -6.31 0.84
N SER A 22 1.04 -6.77 0.05
CA SER A 22 -0.19 -7.39 0.55
C SER A 22 0.10 -8.70 1.30
N GLU A 23 1.10 -9.47 0.86
CA GLU A 23 1.54 -10.71 1.50
C GLU A 23 2.18 -10.43 2.86
N ILE A 24 3.10 -9.44 2.92
CA ILE A 24 3.74 -9.04 4.19
C ILE A 24 2.69 -8.51 5.18
N LEU A 25 1.74 -7.67 4.71
CA LEU A 25 0.61 -7.20 5.54
C LEU A 25 -0.18 -8.37 6.12
N ALA A 26 -0.62 -9.30 5.27
CA ALA A 26 -1.40 -10.46 5.70
C ALA A 26 -0.61 -11.31 6.69
N GLN A 27 0.67 -11.56 6.44
CA GLN A 27 1.55 -12.32 7.31
C GLN A 27 1.73 -11.65 8.67
N ALA A 28 1.92 -10.32 8.71
CA ALA A 28 2.05 -9.57 9.94
C ALA A 28 0.78 -9.67 10.81
N PHE A 29 -0.40 -9.53 10.21
CA PHE A 29 -1.65 -9.66 10.95
C PHE A 29 -1.92 -11.09 11.42
N MET A 30 -1.57 -12.11 10.62
CA MET A 30 -1.64 -13.52 11.07
C MET A 30 -0.70 -13.80 12.24
N LEU A 31 0.52 -13.28 12.22
CA LEU A 31 1.47 -13.38 13.34
C LEU A 31 0.96 -12.67 14.60
N ALA A 32 0.24 -11.57 14.44
CA ALA A 32 -0.43 -10.85 15.53
C ALA A 32 -1.72 -11.56 16.03
N GLY A 33 -2.09 -12.72 15.47
CA GLY A 33 -3.21 -13.54 15.93
C GLY A 33 -4.58 -13.17 15.35
N PHE A 34 -4.64 -12.38 14.27
CA PHE A 34 -5.89 -12.02 13.58
C PHE A 34 -6.29 -13.06 12.53
N ASP A 35 -7.60 -13.19 12.29
CA ASP A 35 -8.13 -13.82 11.07
C ASP A 35 -7.96 -12.83 9.91
N VAL A 36 -7.33 -13.27 8.83
CA VAL A 36 -6.97 -12.43 7.67
C VAL A 36 -7.56 -13.01 6.39
N LYS A 37 -8.14 -12.16 5.58
CA LYS A 37 -8.55 -12.49 4.22
C LYS A 37 -7.97 -11.46 3.26
N LYS A 38 -7.50 -11.91 2.10
CA LYS A 38 -7.05 -11.04 1.03
C LYS A 38 -7.66 -11.43 -0.31
N SER A 39 -7.81 -10.45 -1.19
CA SER A 39 -8.23 -10.61 -2.58
C SER A 39 -7.49 -9.61 -3.45
N GLU A 40 -7.25 -9.96 -4.68
CA GLU A 40 -6.62 -9.10 -5.67
C GLU A 40 -7.53 -8.95 -6.88
N ILE A 41 -7.71 -7.72 -7.31
CA ILE A 41 -8.46 -7.38 -8.51
C ILE A 41 -7.47 -6.79 -9.51
N HIS A 42 -7.29 -7.49 -10.61
CA HIS A 42 -6.43 -7.05 -11.72
C HIS A 42 -7.29 -6.59 -12.87
N GLY A 43 -6.88 -5.50 -13.54
CA GLY A 43 -7.37 -5.20 -14.88
C GLY A 43 -6.90 -6.25 -15.90
N MET A 44 -7.39 -6.17 -17.14
CA MET A 44 -7.04 -7.12 -18.22
C MET A 44 -5.53 -7.14 -18.54
N SER A 45 -4.77 -6.11 -18.17
CA SER A 45 -3.32 -6.04 -18.37
C SER A 45 -2.59 -6.39 -17.08
N GLN A 46 -1.84 -7.51 -17.10
CA GLN A 46 -1.02 -7.95 -15.94
C GLN A 46 0.22 -7.06 -15.69
N ARG A 47 0.64 -6.26 -16.68
CA ARG A 47 1.74 -5.29 -16.55
C ARG A 47 1.28 -3.92 -17.04
N GLY A 48 1.51 -2.89 -16.23
CA GLY A 48 1.11 -1.52 -16.55
C GLY A 48 -0.39 -1.23 -16.39
N GLY A 49 -1.21 -2.22 -16.00
CA GLY A 49 -2.63 -2.04 -15.69
C GLY A 49 -2.87 -1.70 -14.21
N SER A 50 -4.03 -1.13 -13.91
CA SER A 50 -4.48 -0.87 -12.54
C SER A 50 -4.62 -2.18 -11.75
N VAL A 51 -4.13 -2.17 -10.51
CA VAL A 51 -4.24 -3.28 -9.56
C VAL A 51 -4.77 -2.74 -8.25
N VAL A 52 -5.81 -3.40 -7.72
CA VAL A 52 -6.32 -3.12 -6.38
C VAL A 52 -6.32 -4.41 -5.57
N SER A 53 -5.58 -4.43 -4.45
CA SER A 53 -5.59 -5.53 -3.50
C SER A 53 -6.36 -5.13 -2.25
N HIS A 54 -7.12 -6.07 -1.72
CA HIS A 54 -7.88 -5.95 -0.49
C HIS A 54 -7.26 -6.82 0.58
N VAL A 55 -6.95 -6.25 1.74
CA VAL A 55 -6.51 -7.00 2.94
C VAL A 55 -7.45 -6.64 4.07
N ARG A 56 -8.11 -7.65 4.64
CA ARG A 56 -9.06 -7.50 5.74
C ARG A 56 -8.61 -8.33 6.92
N PHE A 57 -8.64 -7.76 8.12
CA PHE A 57 -8.28 -8.49 9.32
C PHE A 57 -9.16 -8.10 10.52
N GLY A 58 -9.30 -9.01 11.46
CA GLY A 58 -10.09 -8.84 12.68
C GLY A 58 -10.18 -10.14 13.47
N ALA A 59 -11.07 -10.20 14.46
CA ALA A 59 -11.29 -11.44 15.22
C ALA A 59 -11.83 -12.57 14.32
N LYS A 60 -12.72 -12.22 13.36
CA LYS A 60 -13.25 -13.14 12.33
C LYS A 60 -13.62 -12.36 11.07
N VAL A 61 -13.16 -12.84 9.90
CA VAL A 61 -13.42 -12.22 8.59
C VAL A 61 -14.02 -13.25 7.65
N PHE A 62 -15.23 -13.00 7.14
CA PHE A 62 -15.98 -13.94 6.30
C PHE A 62 -15.82 -13.69 4.78
N SER A 63 -15.42 -12.49 4.39
CA SER A 63 -15.25 -12.11 2.97
C SER A 63 -13.93 -11.38 2.77
N PRO A 64 -13.17 -11.66 1.70
CA PRO A 64 -11.93 -10.95 1.39
C PRO A 64 -12.16 -9.57 0.75
N VAL A 65 -13.35 -9.31 0.21
CA VAL A 65 -13.64 -8.08 -0.53
C VAL A 65 -14.08 -6.97 0.43
N VAL A 66 -13.44 -5.82 0.36
CA VAL A 66 -13.83 -4.60 1.06
C VAL A 66 -15.04 -4.00 0.33
N PRO A 67 -16.17 -3.75 0.99
CA PRO A 67 -17.28 -3.02 0.38
C PRO A 67 -16.85 -1.61 -0.03
N GLU A 68 -17.47 -1.06 -1.06
CA GLU A 68 -17.25 0.33 -1.49
C GLU A 68 -17.55 1.30 -0.32
N GLY A 69 -16.68 2.28 -0.13
CA GLY A 69 -16.81 3.25 0.96
C GLY A 69 -16.52 2.69 2.37
N ALA A 70 -15.97 1.47 2.50
CA ALA A 70 -15.69 0.83 3.78
C ALA A 70 -14.18 0.68 4.09
N GLY A 71 -13.29 1.13 3.21
CA GLY A 71 -11.85 1.08 3.42
C GLY A 71 -11.41 1.98 4.58
N ASP A 72 -10.63 1.45 5.50
CA ASP A 72 -10.06 2.21 6.62
C ASP A 72 -8.75 2.90 6.21
N ILE A 73 -7.90 2.19 5.45
CA ILE A 73 -6.59 2.68 4.99
C ILE A 73 -6.45 2.39 3.50
N LEU A 74 -6.01 3.39 2.75
CA LEU A 74 -5.55 3.25 1.37
C LEU A 74 -4.03 3.38 1.29
N PHE A 75 -3.40 2.34 0.80
CA PHE A 75 -1.99 2.22 0.58
C PHE A 75 -1.71 2.36 -0.93
N GLY A 76 -1.29 3.53 -1.36
CA GLY A 76 -1.12 3.90 -2.77
C GLY A 76 0.32 3.80 -3.26
N PHE A 77 0.54 3.11 -4.35
CA PHE A 77 1.86 2.92 -4.97
C PHE A 77 2.15 3.91 -6.09
N GLU A 78 1.09 4.53 -6.63
CA GLU A 78 1.12 5.50 -7.72
C GLU A 78 -0.02 6.51 -7.53
N LEU A 79 0.22 7.79 -7.79
CA LEU A 79 -0.70 8.87 -7.42
C LEU A 79 -2.06 8.80 -8.12
N LEU A 80 -2.09 8.48 -9.43
CA LEU A 80 -3.35 8.42 -10.17
C LEU A 80 -4.20 7.22 -9.72
N GLU A 81 -3.58 6.08 -9.50
CA GLU A 81 -4.29 4.89 -9.00
C GLU A 81 -4.77 5.09 -7.56
N THR A 82 -3.98 5.77 -6.72
CA THR A 82 -4.42 6.19 -5.39
C THR A 82 -5.65 7.09 -5.48
N TYR A 83 -5.62 8.12 -6.33
CA TYR A 83 -6.75 9.03 -6.50
C TYR A 83 -8.02 8.32 -6.99
N ARG A 84 -7.89 7.37 -7.91
CA ARG A 84 -9.01 6.55 -8.40
C ARG A 84 -9.63 5.68 -7.32
N ALA A 85 -8.80 5.14 -6.42
CA ALA A 85 -9.23 4.26 -5.33
C ALA A 85 -9.85 5.00 -4.14
N LEU A 86 -9.81 6.34 -4.08
CA LEU A 86 -10.39 7.12 -2.98
C LEU A 86 -11.89 6.85 -2.76
N ALA A 87 -12.64 6.48 -3.80
CA ALA A 87 -14.05 6.14 -3.68
C ALA A 87 -14.31 4.89 -2.81
N LEU A 88 -13.30 4.03 -2.66
CA LEU A 88 -13.38 2.82 -1.85
C LEU A 88 -13.17 3.10 -0.34
N LEU A 89 -12.62 4.28 0.01
CA LEU A 89 -12.41 4.66 1.40
C LEU A 89 -13.68 5.20 2.05
N LYS A 90 -13.81 4.92 3.34
CA LYS A 90 -14.81 5.57 4.20
C LYS A 90 -14.45 7.04 4.43
N PRO A 91 -15.42 7.90 4.78
CA PRO A 91 -15.13 9.25 5.27
C PRO A 91 -14.16 9.22 6.47
N GLY A 92 -13.12 10.06 6.42
CA GLY A 92 -12.07 10.08 7.45
C GLY A 92 -11.12 8.88 7.41
N GLY A 93 -11.08 8.13 6.32
CA GLY A 93 -10.08 7.09 6.09
C GLY A 93 -8.66 7.67 5.96
N VAL A 94 -7.67 6.85 6.20
CA VAL A 94 -6.24 7.20 6.13
C VAL A 94 -5.70 6.92 4.73
N VAL A 95 -4.89 7.82 4.18
CA VAL A 95 -4.19 7.61 2.90
C VAL A 95 -2.68 7.71 3.11
N VAL A 96 -1.96 6.67 2.70
CA VAL A 96 -0.49 6.70 2.57
C VAL A 96 -0.15 6.43 1.12
N ALA A 97 0.47 7.36 0.43
CA ALA A 97 0.76 7.22 -0.99
C ALA A 97 2.21 7.56 -1.34
N ASN A 98 2.71 6.87 -2.34
CA ASN A 98 3.99 7.15 -2.96
C ASN A 98 3.90 8.40 -3.84
N ASP A 99 4.86 9.32 -3.71
CA ASP A 99 5.03 10.42 -4.68
C ASP A 99 5.64 9.88 -5.98
N PHE A 100 4.86 9.10 -6.69
CA PHE A 100 5.30 8.47 -7.92
C PHE A 100 4.19 8.50 -8.98
N ARG A 101 4.59 8.68 -10.24
CA ARG A 101 3.70 8.82 -11.38
C ARG A 101 4.10 7.85 -12.49
N ILE A 102 3.14 7.06 -12.94
CA ILE A 102 3.27 6.20 -14.12
C ILE A 102 2.19 6.61 -15.12
N PRO A 103 2.55 7.34 -16.19
CA PRO A 103 1.57 7.75 -17.20
C PRO A 103 0.89 6.52 -17.82
N PRO A 104 -0.46 6.44 -17.78
CA PRO A 104 -1.18 5.35 -18.44
C PRO A 104 -1.06 5.44 -19.97
N PRO A 105 -1.34 4.37 -20.72
CA PRO A 105 -1.21 4.34 -22.18
C PRO A 105 -1.91 5.49 -22.90
N ALA A 106 -3.06 5.93 -22.45
CA ALA A 106 -3.80 7.04 -23.04
C ALA A 106 -3.01 8.38 -22.94
N VAL A 107 -2.24 8.56 -21.86
CA VAL A 107 -1.36 9.74 -21.70
C VAL A 107 -0.12 9.61 -22.59
N LEU A 108 0.50 8.42 -22.62
CA LEU A 108 1.68 8.16 -23.43
C LEU A 108 1.40 8.31 -24.94
N LEU A 109 0.19 8.00 -25.37
CA LEU A 109 -0.27 8.18 -26.76
C LEU A 109 -0.76 9.61 -27.08
N GLY A 110 -0.70 10.52 -26.09
CA GLY A 110 -1.13 11.91 -26.28
C GLY A 110 -2.65 12.12 -26.35
N ASN A 111 -3.45 11.09 -26.03
CA ASN A 111 -4.92 11.18 -26.06
C ASN A 111 -5.49 12.00 -24.89
N THR A 112 -4.76 12.14 -23.81
CA THR A 112 -5.13 12.93 -22.63
C THR A 112 -3.88 13.35 -21.85
N ALA A 113 -4.01 14.37 -20.99
CA ALA A 113 -2.94 14.75 -20.05
C ALA A 113 -3.00 13.92 -18.77
N TYR A 114 -1.84 13.70 -18.14
CA TYR A 114 -1.81 13.19 -16.77
C TYR A 114 -2.40 14.24 -15.83
N PRO A 115 -3.34 13.87 -14.92
CA PRO A 115 -3.97 14.86 -14.06
C PRO A 115 -2.98 15.55 -13.13
N GLU A 116 -3.10 16.87 -13.02
CA GLU A 116 -2.23 17.69 -12.16
C GLU A 116 -2.74 17.76 -10.72
N ASN A 117 -1.85 18.09 -9.80
CA ASN A 117 -2.13 18.39 -8.40
C ASN A 117 -2.85 17.26 -7.63
N LEU A 118 -2.59 15.99 -8.01
CA LEU A 118 -3.27 14.83 -7.41
C LEU A 118 -3.02 14.76 -5.90
N ALA A 119 -1.78 14.97 -5.43
CA ALA A 119 -1.46 14.95 -4.01
C ALA A 119 -2.29 16.00 -3.23
N HIS A 120 -2.42 17.21 -3.77
CA HIS A 120 -3.25 18.26 -3.15
C HIS A 120 -4.74 17.87 -3.10
N LYS A 121 -5.28 17.33 -4.20
CA LYS A 121 -6.67 16.86 -4.26
C LYS A 121 -6.95 15.71 -3.29
N ILE A 122 -5.97 14.85 -3.06
CA ILE A 122 -6.07 13.76 -2.06
C ILE A 122 -6.09 14.37 -0.66
N GLN A 123 -5.16 15.29 -0.36
CA GLN A 123 -5.05 15.96 0.94
C GLN A 123 -6.31 16.76 1.31
N GLU A 124 -6.92 17.47 0.35
CA GLU A 124 -8.17 18.21 0.58
C GLU A 124 -9.32 17.28 1.00
N ARG A 125 -9.39 16.09 0.40
CA ARG A 125 -10.47 15.13 0.65
C ARG A 125 -10.23 14.24 1.87
N PHE A 126 -8.97 13.90 2.13
CA PHE A 126 -8.53 13.03 3.23
C PHE A 126 -7.39 13.71 3.99
N PRO A 127 -7.70 14.48 5.06
CA PRO A 127 -6.68 15.22 5.81
C PRO A 127 -5.60 14.34 6.45
N ASP A 128 -5.92 13.08 6.84
CA ASP A 128 -4.91 12.09 7.27
C ASP A 128 -4.25 11.44 6.03
N PHE A 129 -3.51 12.26 5.30
CA PHE A 129 -2.75 11.87 4.11
C PHE A 129 -1.26 12.01 4.36
N THR A 130 -0.52 10.94 4.06
CA THR A 130 0.94 10.91 4.12
C THR A 130 1.49 10.66 2.73
N LEU A 131 2.26 11.60 2.20
CA LEU A 131 2.98 11.47 0.94
C LEU A 131 4.41 11.00 1.22
N VAL A 132 4.88 9.97 0.53
CA VAL A 132 6.17 9.30 0.77
C VAL A 132 7.02 9.35 -0.49
N ASP A 133 8.27 9.77 -0.37
CA ASP A 133 9.29 9.58 -1.42
C ASP A 133 9.83 8.13 -1.36
N GLY A 134 9.02 7.21 -1.85
CA GLY A 134 9.38 5.78 -1.84
C GLY A 134 10.59 5.47 -2.71
N GLN A 135 10.79 6.20 -3.81
CA GLN A 135 11.94 6.01 -4.70
C GLN A 135 13.24 6.49 -4.06
N GLY A 136 13.29 7.69 -3.53
CA GLY A 136 14.47 8.24 -2.87
C GLY A 136 14.87 7.39 -1.66
N LEU A 137 13.92 7.04 -0.80
CA LEU A 137 14.19 6.21 0.38
C LEU A 137 14.64 4.80 0.01
N SER A 138 14.08 4.18 -1.03
CA SER A 138 14.50 2.84 -1.47
C SER A 138 15.88 2.83 -2.11
N LEU A 139 16.28 3.87 -2.82
CA LEU A 139 17.65 4.05 -3.29
C LEU A 139 18.63 4.14 -2.10
N ASN A 140 18.26 4.85 -1.03
CA ASN A 140 19.06 4.92 0.21
C ASN A 140 19.13 3.56 0.93
N ALA A 141 18.13 2.69 0.75
CA ALA A 141 18.17 1.31 1.23
C ALA A 141 19.10 0.42 0.39
N GLY A 142 19.35 0.79 -0.88
CA GLY A 142 20.24 0.10 -1.80
C GLY A 142 19.59 -0.46 -3.07
N ASP A 143 18.27 -0.41 -3.22
CA ASP A 143 17.58 -0.89 -4.42
C ASP A 143 16.20 -0.22 -4.58
N VAL A 144 15.97 0.47 -5.70
CA VAL A 144 14.69 1.13 -6.02
C VAL A 144 13.50 0.17 -5.99
N ARG A 145 13.72 -1.12 -6.22
CA ARG A 145 12.68 -2.16 -6.19
C ARG A 145 12.10 -2.39 -4.79
N ALA A 146 12.76 -1.88 -3.75
CA ALA A 146 12.27 -1.96 -2.37
C ALA A 146 11.31 -0.81 -1.99
N ALA A 147 10.89 0.04 -2.94
CA ALA A 147 9.96 1.13 -2.70
C ALA A 147 8.63 0.66 -2.08
N ASN A 148 8.14 -0.52 -2.47
CA ASN A 148 6.97 -1.15 -1.84
C ASN A 148 7.16 -1.40 -0.34
N THR A 149 8.35 -1.77 0.09
CA THR A 149 8.66 -2.03 1.50
C THR A 149 8.92 -0.74 2.28
N VAL A 150 9.45 0.31 1.64
CA VAL A 150 9.47 1.68 2.21
C VAL A 150 8.05 2.13 2.54
N LEU A 151 7.14 2.04 1.58
CA LEU A 151 5.74 2.40 1.76
C LEU A 151 5.06 1.57 2.85
N LEU A 152 5.39 0.27 2.93
CA LEU A 152 4.90 -0.60 4.01
C LEU A 152 5.37 -0.11 5.39
N GLY A 153 6.61 0.37 5.51
CA GLY A 153 7.12 1.02 6.71
C GLY A 153 6.28 2.23 7.13
N ALA A 154 5.93 3.10 6.17
CA ALA A 154 5.05 4.24 6.41
C ALA A 154 3.64 3.82 6.87
N VAL A 155 3.03 2.85 6.19
CA VAL A 155 1.70 2.31 6.55
C VAL A 155 1.73 1.65 7.94
N SER A 156 2.81 0.98 8.33
CA SER A 156 2.93 0.31 9.62
C SER A 156 2.75 1.25 10.82
N LYS A 157 3.09 2.54 10.66
CA LYS A 157 2.88 3.57 11.70
C LYS A 157 1.41 3.91 11.94
N LYS A 158 0.53 3.60 11.00
CA LYS A 158 -0.92 3.79 11.11
C LYS A 158 -1.64 2.58 11.71
N LEU A 159 -0.87 1.55 12.09
CA LEU A 159 -1.36 0.25 12.56
C LEU A 159 -0.74 -0.10 13.91
N THR A 160 -1.57 -0.67 14.80
CA THR A 160 -1.15 -1.04 16.16
C THR A 160 -0.62 -2.49 16.15
N ILE A 161 0.56 -2.68 15.58
CA ILE A 161 1.28 -3.95 15.54
C ILE A 161 2.74 -3.68 15.93
N ASP A 162 3.30 -4.54 16.77
CA ASP A 162 4.68 -4.44 17.23
C ASP A 162 5.67 -4.55 16.06
N GLU A 163 6.75 -3.80 16.13
CA GLU A 163 7.75 -3.74 15.06
C GLU A 163 8.37 -5.11 14.78
N ASP A 164 8.65 -5.89 15.81
CA ASP A 164 9.21 -7.24 15.68
C ASP A 164 8.34 -8.17 14.83
N ILE A 165 7.01 -8.01 14.89
CA ILE A 165 6.07 -8.78 14.07
C ILE A 165 6.21 -8.41 12.59
N TRP A 166 6.39 -7.11 12.30
CA TRP A 166 6.64 -6.65 10.94
C TRP A 166 7.94 -7.20 10.38
N LEU A 167 9.04 -7.16 11.16
CA LEU A 167 10.32 -7.70 10.75
C LEU A 167 10.23 -9.20 10.47
N GLN A 168 9.58 -9.97 11.33
CA GLN A 168 9.33 -11.40 11.11
C GLN A 168 8.49 -11.66 9.85
N ALA A 169 7.47 -10.83 9.57
CA ALA A 169 6.67 -10.97 8.35
C ALA A 169 7.49 -10.70 7.09
N ILE A 170 8.36 -9.67 7.12
CA ILE A 170 9.28 -9.36 6.02
C ILE A 170 10.26 -10.53 5.80
N GLU A 171 10.85 -11.08 6.86
CA GLU A 171 11.76 -12.22 6.77
C GLU A 171 11.12 -13.45 6.13
N LYS A 172 9.84 -13.70 6.40
CA LYS A 172 9.09 -14.82 5.82
C LYS A 172 8.72 -14.62 4.35
N CYS A 173 8.40 -13.39 3.94
CA CYS A 173 7.82 -13.11 2.62
C CYS A 173 8.83 -12.56 1.62
N ALA A 174 9.84 -11.81 2.06
CA ALA A 174 10.80 -11.20 1.15
C ALA A 174 11.76 -12.24 0.55
N PRO A 175 12.18 -12.07 -0.73
CA PRO A 175 13.19 -12.92 -1.32
C PRO A 175 14.50 -12.87 -0.51
N LYS A 176 15.07 -14.03 -0.19
CA LYS A 176 16.27 -14.14 0.69
C LYS A 176 17.42 -13.21 0.25
N LYS A 177 17.67 -13.10 -1.06
CA LYS A 177 18.72 -12.24 -1.62
C LYS A 177 18.48 -10.73 -1.45
N ALA A 178 17.25 -10.33 -1.19
CA ALA A 178 16.85 -8.94 -1.01
C ALA A 178 16.44 -8.62 0.45
N LEU A 179 16.57 -9.56 1.38
CA LEU A 179 16.07 -9.43 2.74
C LEU A 179 16.67 -8.21 3.45
N VAL A 180 17.99 -8.06 3.44
CA VAL A 180 18.68 -6.94 4.12
C VAL A 180 18.21 -5.59 3.58
N ILE A 181 18.03 -5.48 2.25
CA ILE A 181 17.53 -4.26 1.62
C ILE A 181 16.08 -3.98 2.03
N ASN A 182 15.23 -5.01 2.08
CA ASN A 182 13.84 -4.84 2.49
C ASN A 182 13.71 -4.45 3.98
N LEU A 183 14.50 -5.01 4.87
CA LEU A 183 14.51 -4.61 6.29
C LEU A 183 14.92 -3.14 6.44
N LYS A 184 16.00 -2.72 5.77
CA LYS A 184 16.44 -1.32 5.77
C LYS A 184 15.41 -0.39 5.12
N ALA A 185 14.78 -0.80 4.02
CA ALA A 185 13.73 -0.04 3.36
C ALA A 185 12.52 0.17 4.27
N PHE A 186 12.10 -0.86 5.02
CA PHE A 186 11.02 -0.77 6.00
C PHE A 186 11.35 0.25 7.10
N GLU A 187 12.54 0.17 7.68
CA GLU A 187 13.00 1.12 8.70
C GLU A 187 13.00 2.56 8.17
N LEU A 188 13.57 2.80 6.98
CA LEU A 188 13.59 4.13 6.37
C LEU A 188 12.17 4.67 6.11
N GLY A 189 11.23 3.81 5.72
CA GLY A 189 9.82 4.17 5.56
C GLY A 189 9.16 4.56 6.88
N ARG A 190 9.50 3.91 7.99
CA ARG A 190 9.01 4.28 9.32
C ARG A 190 9.56 5.61 9.81
N ILE A 191 10.84 5.89 9.55
CA ILE A 191 11.51 7.13 9.99
C ILE A 191 11.13 8.32 9.11
N GLY A 192 11.07 8.13 7.79
CA GLY A 192 10.87 9.19 6.80
C GLY A 192 9.46 9.78 6.74
N CYS A 193 8.52 9.28 7.56
CA CYS A 193 7.12 9.70 7.61
C CYS A 193 6.76 10.32 8.97
N ASN A 194 7.53 11.32 9.40
CA ASN A 194 7.24 12.11 10.60
C ASN A 194 6.41 13.35 10.26
#